data_bf24b65a66610214f6bacd8b0e0a28e7
#
_entry.id   bf24b65a66610214f6bacd8b0e0a28e7
#
_cell.length_a   1.000
_cell.length_b   1.000
_cell.length_c   1.000
_cell.angle_alpha   90.00
_cell.angle_beta   90.00
_cell.angle_gamma   90.00
#
_symmetry.space_group_name_H-M   'P 1'
#
loop_
_entity.id
_entity.type
_entity.pdbx_description
1 polymer ?
#
loop_
_entity_poly.entity_id
_entity_poly.type
_entity_poly.pdbx_seq_one_letter_code
_entity_poly.pdbx_strand_id
1 'polypeptide(L)'
;MKEKIMKRLPFIFAYYTIIVLVTCIYNLSLGYTMMQNWWFIELFVYLVIFALLERVLAVINFKSDLSYTIAEFVMGYVLFLLFGYMFHWISFTPGNLLAATVLFLICSVSGVMYLNYRYKLRTKELNELLKKNQ
;
A
#
# COMPACT_ATOMS: atom_id res chain seq x y z
N MET A 1 -4.00 20.06 10.75
CA MET A 1 -4.42 19.21 9.63
C MET A 1 -3.34 19.04 8.57
N LYS A 2 -2.69 20.13 8.11
CA LYS A 2 -1.58 20.07 7.13
C LYS A 2 -0.40 19.19 7.57
N GLU A 3 0.02 19.26 8.84
CA GLU A 3 1.16 18.46 9.34
C GLU A 3 0.89 16.95 9.35
N LYS A 4 -0.34 16.52 9.63
CA LYS A 4 -0.71 15.10 9.60
C LYS A 4 -0.77 14.54 8.17
N ILE A 5 -1.12 15.38 7.20
CA ILE A 5 -1.11 15.02 5.78
C ILE A 5 0.33 14.89 5.28
N MET A 6 1.19 15.85 5.60
CA MET A 6 2.60 15.83 5.19
C MET A 6 3.38 14.66 5.78
N LYS A 7 3.04 14.18 6.98
CA LYS A 7 3.68 13.01 7.59
C LYS A 7 3.33 11.69 6.91
N ARG A 8 2.18 11.60 6.23
CA ARG A 8 1.73 10.38 5.53
C ARG A 8 2.07 10.35 4.04
N LEU A 9 2.33 11.51 3.44
CA LEU A 9 2.71 11.60 2.02
C LEU A 9 3.87 10.67 1.65
N PRO A 10 4.98 10.60 2.43
CA PRO A 10 6.07 9.69 2.12
C PRO A 10 5.67 8.21 2.12
N PHE A 11 4.69 7.82 2.91
CA PHE A 11 4.19 6.44 2.92
C PHE A 11 3.40 6.09 1.65
N ILE A 12 2.55 7.01 1.19
CA ILE A 12 1.81 6.85 -0.07
C ILE A 12 2.79 6.70 -1.23
N PHE A 13 3.83 7.54 -1.30
CA PHE A 13 4.86 7.45 -2.34
C PHE A 13 5.66 6.15 -2.25
N ALA A 14 5.98 5.68 -1.05
CA ALA A 14 6.69 4.42 -0.86
C ALA A 14 5.85 3.23 -1.35
N TYR A 15 4.58 3.15 -0.99
CA TYR A 15 3.66 2.13 -1.48
C TYR A 15 3.48 2.20 -2.99
N TYR A 16 3.31 3.40 -3.53
CA TYR A 16 3.22 3.62 -4.97
C TYR A 16 4.44 3.05 -5.70
N THR A 17 5.63 3.38 -5.22
CA THR A 17 6.90 2.89 -5.79
C THR A 17 7.00 1.37 -5.73
N ILE A 18 6.67 0.75 -4.60
CA ILE A 18 6.68 -0.71 -4.43
C ILE A 18 5.71 -1.37 -5.41
N ILE A 19 4.48 -0.89 -5.51
CA ILE A 19 3.47 -1.45 -6.40
C ILE A 19 3.91 -1.33 -7.86
N VAL A 20 4.42 -0.17 -8.26
CA VAL A 20 4.93 0.06 -9.62
C VAL A 20 6.07 -0.90 -9.94
N LEU A 21 7.06 -1.03 -9.04
CA LEU A 21 8.20 -1.92 -9.26
C LEU A 21 7.77 -3.39 -9.37
N VAL A 22 6.95 -3.87 -8.45
CA VAL A 22 6.45 -5.26 -8.46
C VAL A 22 5.67 -5.55 -9.74
N THR A 23 4.79 -4.63 -10.14
CA THR A 23 3.98 -4.80 -11.35
C THR A 23 4.84 -4.72 -12.61
N CYS A 24 5.84 -3.84 -12.66
CA CYS A 24 6.79 -3.78 -13.78
C CYS A 24 7.57 -5.08 -13.92
N ILE A 25 8.11 -5.62 -12.84
CA ILE A 25 8.85 -6.90 -12.84
C ILE A 25 7.95 -8.03 -13.32
N TYR A 26 6.72 -8.10 -12.83
CA TYR A 26 5.74 -9.10 -13.24
C TYR A 26 5.44 -9.00 -14.75
N ASN A 27 5.14 -7.81 -15.25
CA ASN A 27 4.84 -7.60 -16.67
C ASN A 27 6.04 -7.96 -17.58
N LEU A 28 7.25 -7.58 -17.16
CA LEU A 28 8.47 -7.96 -17.88
C LEU A 28 8.67 -9.48 -17.91
N SER A 29 8.35 -10.19 -16.84
CA SER A 29 8.42 -11.65 -16.80
C SER A 29 7.45 -12.33 -17.77
N LEU A 30 6.35 -11.65 -18.10
CA LEU A 30 5.37 -12.09 -19.10
C LEU A 30 5.66 -11.60 -20.53
N GLY A 31 6.74 -10.83 -20.71
CA GLY A 31 7.13 -10.28 -22.01
C GLY A 31 6.43 -8.97 -22.39
N TYR A 32 5.68 -8.35 -21.49
CA TYR A 32 5.08 -7.04 -21.71
C TYR A 32 6.08 -5.93 -21.44
N THR A 33 6.39 -5.12 -22.46
CA THR A 33 7.38 -4.04 -22.36
C THR A 33 6.78 -2.65 -22.21
N MET A 34 5.47 -2.50 -22.41
CA MET A 34 4.76 -1.22 -22.35
C MET A 34 3.62 -1.26 -21.35
N MET A 35 3.50 -0.21 -20.56
CA MET A 35 2.37 0.05 -19.68
C MET A 35 1.62 1.31 -20.12
N GLN A 36 0.30 1.31 -19.96
CA GLN A 36 -0.52 2.48 -20.28
C GLN A 36 -0.27 3.59 -19.26
N ASN A 37 -0.13 4.84 -19.73
CA ASN A 37 0.12 5.99 -18.85
C ASN A 37 -1.03 6.23 -17.85
N TRP A 38 -2.26 5.94 -18.24
CA TRP A 38 -3.44 6.06 -17.37
C TRP A 38 -3.38 5.16 -16.15
N TRP A 39 -2.78 3.99 -16.25
CA TRP A 39 -2.63 3.07 -15.14
C TRP A 39 -1.90 3.70 -13.95
N PHE A 40 -0.89 4.52 -14.19
CA PHE A 40 -0.15 5.20 -13.14
C PHE A 40 -1.00 6.22 -12.38
N ILE A 41 -1.87 6.94 -13.11
CA ILE A 41 -2.79 7.91 -12.52
C ILE A 41 -3.87 7.19 -11.71
N GLU A 42 -4.46 6.14 -12.26
CA GLU A 42 -5.47 5.32 -11.62
C GLU A 42 -4.94 4.68 -10.32
N LEU A 43 -3.71 4.17 -10.34
CA LEU A 43 -3.04 3.62 -9.17
C LEU A 43 -2.82 4.70 -8.10
N PHE A 44 -2.43 5.90 -8.49
CA PHE A 44 -2.27 7.01 -7.55
C PHE A 44 -3.61 7.39 -6.90
N VAL A 45 -4.68 7.48 -7.67
CA VAL A 45 -6.04 7.73 -7.15
C VAL A 45 -6.46 6.62 -6.17
N TYR A 46 -6.22 5.37 -6.52
CA TYR A 46 -6.46 4.23 -5.62
C TYR A 46 -5.78 4.41 -4.26
N LEU A 47 -4.49 4.75 -4.25
CA LEU A 47 -3.73 4.94 -3.01
C LEU A 47 -4.20 6.13 -2.18
N VAL A 48 -4.62 7.23 -2.83
CA VAL A 48 -5.20 8.38 -2.13
C VAL A 48 -6.51 8.01 -1.46
N ILE A 49 -7.40 7.30 -2.17
CA ILE A 49 -8.67 6.82 -1.61
C ILE A 49 -8.42 5.83 -0.47
N PHE A 50 -7.49 4.90 -0.64
CA PHE A 50 -7.09 3.98 0.41
C PHE A 50 -6.62 4.71 1.67
N ALA A 51 -5.76 5.72 1.53
CA ALA A 51 -5.28 6.52 2.65
C ALA A 51 -6.39 7.31 3.36
N LEU A 52 -7.41 7.77 2.62
CA LEU A 52 -8.58 8.42 3.22
C LEU A 52 -9.44 7.42 4.01
N LEU A 53 -9.68 6.24 3.46
CA LEU A 53 -10.44 5.18 4.13
C LEU A 53 -9.71 4.65 5.37
N GLU A 54 -8.39 4.52 5.31
CA GLU A 54 -7.57 4.17 6.47
C GLU A 54 -7.77 5.14 7.65
N ARG A 55 -7.96 6.44 7.36
CA ARG A 55 -8.28 7.42 8.40
C ARG A 55 -9.63 7.19 9.04
N VAL A 56 -10.64 6.86 8.22
CA VAL A 56 -11.96 6.51 8.74
C VAL A 56 -11.87 5.26 9.60
N LEU A 57 -11.10 4.27 9.16
CA LEU A 57 -10.86 3.04 9.91
C LEU A 57 -10.16 3.31 11.26
N ALA A 58 -9.21 4.25 11.29
CA ALA A 58 -8.48 4.63 12.50
C ALA A 58 -9.35 5.30 13.58
N VAL A 59 -10.52 5.81 13.21
CA VAL A 59 -11.49 6.39 14.18
C VAL A 59 -12.30 5.29 14.87
N ILE A 60 -12.39 4.11 14.27
CA ILE A 60 -13.13 2.97 14.82
C ILE A 60 -12.29 2.32 15.94
N ASN A 61 -12.89 2.17 17.11
CA ASN A 61 -12.23 1.50 18.24
C ASN A 61 -12.20 -0.01 18.04
N PHE A 62 -11.07 -0.53 17.60
CA PHE A 62 -10.83 -1.97 17.52
C PHE A 62 -10.35 -2.53 18.86
N LYS A 63 -10.78 -3.74 19.18
CA LYS A 63 -10.41 -4.43 20.43
C LYS A 63 -8.93 -4.84 20.47
N SER A 64 -8.29 -4.99 19.32
CA SER A 64 -6.89 -5.38 19.21
C SER A 64 -6.25 -4.84 17.93
N ASP A 65 -4.94 -4.67 17.95
CA ASP A 65 -4.15 -4.25 16.79
C ASP A 65 -4.27 -5.26 15.64
N LEU A 66 -4.42 -6.53 15.96
CA LEU A 66 -4.62 -7.58 14.96
C LEU A 66 -5.96 -7.38 14.20
N SER A 67 -7.03 -7.06 14.93
CA SER A 67 -8.34 -6.78 14.32
C SER A 67 -8.30 -5.56 13.40
N TYR A 68 -7.57 -4.53 13.79
CA TYR A 68 -7.34 -3.36 12.95
C TYR A 68 -6.58 -3.73 11.67
N THR A 69 -5.49 -4.47 11.79
CA THR A 69 -4.67 -4.89 10.65
C THR A 69 -5.45 -5.77 9.67
N ILE A 70 -6.27 -6.68 10.18
CA ILE A 70 -7.15 -7.52 9.34
C ILE A 70 -8.19 -6.65 8.61
N ALA A 71 -8.82 -5.72 9.32
CA ALA A 71 -9.80 -4.82 8.72
C ALA A 71 -9.18 -3.93 7.62
N GLU A 72 -8.00 -3.39 7.87
CA GLU A 72 -7.23 -2.61 6.90
C GLU A 72 -6.90 -3.42 5.65
N PHE A 73 -6.44 -4.66 5.84
CA PHE A 73 -6.10 -5.57 4.76
C PHE A 73 -7.32 -5.95 3.91
N VAL A 74 -8.44 -6.29 4.55
CA VAL A 74 -9.71 -6.62 3.87
C VAL A 74 -10.23 -5.40 3.11
N MET A 75 -10.20 -4.22 3.72
CA MET A 75 -10.60 -2.97 3.07
C MET A 75 -9.77 -2.69 1.81
N GLY A 76 -8.44 -2.82 1.92
CA GLY A 76 -7.53 -2.63 0.80
C GLY A 76 -7.78 -3.62 -0.33
N TYR A 77 -8.05 -4.87 0.00
CA TYR A 77 -8.33 -5.91 -0.99
C TYR A 77 -9.67 -5.68 -1.72
N VAL A 78 -10.72 -5.35 -0.99
CA VAL A 78 -12.03 -5.02 -1.58
C VAL A 78 -11.92 -3.81 -2.49
N LEU A 79 -11.21 -2.75 -2.06
CA LEU A 79 -10.96 -1.57 -2.87
C LEU A 79 -10.14 -1.91 -4.13
N PHE A 80 -9.14 -2.78 -4.00
CA PHE A 80 -8.34 -3.25 -5.12
C PHE A 80 -9.17 -4.00 -6.17
N LEU A 81 -10.05 -4.89 -5.74
CA LEU A 81 -10.97 -5.60 -6.65
C LEU A 81 -11.95 -4.64 -7.34
N LEU A 82 -12.47 -3.66 -6.60
CA LEU A 82 -13.40 -2.66 -7.13
C LEU A 82 -12.74 -1.79 -8.19
N PHE A 83 -11.54 -1.28 -7.93
CA PHE A 83 -10.76 -0.52 -8.91
C PHE A 83 -10.32 -1.40 -10.08
N GLY A 84 -9.91 -2.63 -9.81
CA GLY A 84 -9.57 -3.60 -10.84
C GLY A 84 -10.71 -3.86 -11.82
N TYR A 85 -11.95 -3.88 -11.31
CA TYR A 85 -13.15 -3.98 -12.15
C TYR A 85 -13.42 -2.69 -12.92
N MET A 86 -13.44 -1.55 -12.24
CA MET A 86 -13.77 -0.23 -12.84
C MET A 86 -12.79 0.18 -13.95
N PHE A 87 -11.50 -0.02 -13.73
CA PHE A 87 -10.44 0.40 -14.64
C PHE A 87 -9.91 -0.74 -15.53
N HIS A 88 -10.56 -1.90 -15.50
CA HIS A 88 -10.17 -3.07 -16.28
C HIS A 88 -8.70 -3.51 -16.07
N TRP A 89 -8.18 -3.34 -14.85
CA TRP A 89 -6.85 -3.83 -14.50
C TRP A 89 -6.77 -5.35 -14.47
N ILE A 90 -7.89 -5.99 -14.15
CA ILE A 90 -7.98 -7.43 -13.93
C ILE A 90 -9.09 -7.99 -14.81
N SER A 91 -8.77 -9.00 -15.61
CA SER A 91 -9.78 -9.84 -16.23
C SER A 91 -10.30 -10.82 -15.18
N PHE A 92 -11.61 -10.84 -14.92
CA PHE A 92 -12.22 -11.68 -13.89
C PHE A 92 -12.30 -13.15 -14.32
N THR A 93 -11.16 -13.72 -14.71
CA THR A 93 -10.98 -15.16 -14.90
C THR A 93 -10.29 -15.74 -13.67
N PRO A 94 -10.55 -17.02 -13.30
CA PRO A 94 -9.96 -17.62 -12.08
C PRO A 94 -8.44 -17.50 -12.00
N GLY A 95 -7.72 -17.68 -13.11
CA GLY A 95 -6.28 -17.58 -13.17
C GLY A 95 -5.76 -16.15 -12.95
N ASN A 96 -6.42 -15.15 -13.56
CA ASN A 96 -6.04 -13.75 -13.43
C ASN A 96 -6.37 -13.20 -12.03
N LEU A 97 -7.49 -13.63 -11.44
CA LEU A 97 -7.81 -13.29 -10.05
C LEU A 97 -6.79 -13.85 -9.07
N LEU A 98 -6.33 -15.08 -9.29
CA LEU A 98 -5.29 -15.69 -8.47
C LEU A 98 -3.99 -14.90 -8.57
N ALA A 99 -3.54 -14.57 -9.79
CA ALA A 99 -2.34 -13.77 -10.02
C ALA A 99 -2.43 -12.39 -9.39
N ALA A 100 -3.57 -11.71 -9.54
CA ALA A 100 -3.82 -10.40 -8.94
C ALA A 100 -3.81 -10.47 -7.42
N THR A 101 -4.40 -11.50 -6.82
CA THR A 101 -4.39 -11.72 -5.36
C THR A 101 -2.98 -11.95 -4.85
N VAL A 102 -2.19 -12.76 -5.52
CA VAL A 102 -0.77 -13.00 -5.16
C VAL A 102 0.04 -11.71 -5.25
N LEU A 103 -0.13 -10.92 -6.32
CA LEU A 103 0.53 -9.61 -6.46
C LEU A 103 0.13 -8.65 -5.34
N PHE A 104 -1.16 -8.59 -5.00
CA PHE A 104 -1.65 -7.78 -3.90
C PHE A 104 -1.01 -8.19 -2.56
N LEU A 105 -0.92 -9.49 -2.28
CA LEU A 105 -0.26 -10.01 -1.09
C LEU A 105 1.23 -9.63 -1.05
N ILE A 106 1.95 -9.79 -2.14
CA ILE A 106 3.37 -9.42 -2.23
C ILE A 106 3.56 -7.92 -1.95
N CYS A 107 2.76 -7.06 -2.58
CA CYS A 107 2.81 -5.62 -2.39
C CYS A 107 2.49 -5.23 -0.94
N SER A 108 1.46 -5.84 -0.35
CA SER A 108 1.03 -5.56 1.03
C SER A 108 2.09 -5.98 2.05
N VAL A 109 2.64 -7.18 1.92
CA VAL A 109 3.70 -7.68 2.81
C VAL A 109 4.96 -6.81 2.68
N SER A 110 5.37 -6.48 1.45
CA SER A 110 6.53 -5.61 1.21
C SER A 110 6.33 -4.23 1.82
N GLY A 111 5.12 -3.66 1.71
CA GLY A 111 4.77 -2.38 2.32
C GLY A 111 4.85 -2.41 3.85
N VAL A 112 4.30 -3.44 4.48
CA VAL A 112 4.36 -3.63 5.94
C VAL A 112 5.80 -3.80 6.42
N MET A 113 6.61 -4.59 5.72
CA MET A 113 8.03 -4.77 6.04
C MET A 113 8.80 -3.45 5.95
N TYR A 114 8.56 -2.66 4.90
CA TYR A 114 9.17 -1.35 4.73
C TYR A 114 8.80 -0.40 5.86
N LEU A 115 7.52 -0.33 6.23
CA LEU A 115 7.06 0.50 7.34
C LEU A 115 7.70 0.10 8.66
N ASN A 116 7.75 -1.19 8.97
CA ASN A 116 8.38 -1.70 10.19
C ASN A 116 9.87 -1.35 10.24
N TYR A 117 10.57 -1.45 9.12
CA TYR A 117 11.96 -1.05 9.01
C TYR A 117 12.14 0.45 9.29
N ARG A 118 11.29 1.31 8.71
CA ARG A 118 11.31 2.76 8.94
C ARG A 118 11.01 3.12 10.39
N TYR A 119 10.06 2.44 11.03
CA TYR A 119 9.79 2.65 12.46
C TYR A 119 10.98 2.29 13.35
N LYS A 120 11.64 1.18 13.08
CA LYS A 120 12.84 0.78 13.82
C LYS A 120 13.98 1.80 13.69
N LEU A 121 14.23 2.31 12.49
CA LEU A 121 15.23 3.35 12.27
C LEU A 121 14.90 4.62 13.05
N ARG A 122 13.66 5.09 12.99
CA ARG A 122 13.21 6.29 13.70
C ARG A 122 13.33 6.15 15.21
N THR A 123 12.97 4.99 15.76
CA THR A 123 13.11 4.72 17.19
C THR A 123 14.57 4.72 17.61
N LYS A 124 15.45 4.17 16.78
CA LYS A 124 16.91 4.20 17.03
C LYS A 124 17.46 5.62 17.04
N GLU A 125 17.11 6.44 16.04
CA GLU A 125 17.51 7.86 15.96
C GLU A 125 17.06 8.66 17.18
N LEU A 126 15.80 8.47 17.60
CA LEU A 126 15.25 9.13 18.79
C LEU A 126 15.99 8.73 20.06
N ASN A 127 16.31 7.45 20.22
CA ASN A 127 17.06 6.96 21.39
C ASN A 127 18.50 7.49 21.41
N GLU A 128 19.14 7.63 20.25
CA GLU A 128 20.48 8.22 20.16
C GLU A 128 20.46 9.72 20.52
N LEU A 129 19.42 10.45 20.07
CA LEU A 129 19.25 11.86 20.43
C LEU A 129 19.00 12.04 21.93
N LEU A 130 18.20 11.17 22.53
CA LEU A 130 17.95 11.20 23.99
C LEU A 130 19.24 10.93 24.79
N LYS A 131 20.07 9.99 24.35
CA LYS A 131 21.36 9.71 24.98
C LYS A 131 22.36 10.88 24.88
N LYS A 132 22.33 11.63 23.77
CA LYS A 132 23.20 12.80 23.60
C LYS A 132 22.80 13.99 24.48
N ASN A 133 21.54 14.07 24.87
CA ASN A 133 21.01 15.15 25.72
C ASN A 133 21.05 14.82 27.23
N GLN A 134 21.50 13.65 27.59
CA GLN A 134 21.81 13.24 28.96
C GLN A 134 23.30 13.42 29.26
#